data_46692ce5450e1de73de327b0a621d941
#
_entry.id   46692ce5450e1de73de327b0a621d941
#
_cell.length_a   1.000
_cell.length_b   1.000
_cell.length_c   1.000
_cell.angle_alpha   90.00
_cell.angle_beta   90.00
_cell.angle_gamma   90.00
#
_symmetry.space_group_name_H-M   'P 1'
#
loop_
_entity.id
_entity.type
_entity.pdbx_description
1 polymer ?
#
loop_
_entity_poly.entity_id
_entity_poly.type
_entity_poly.pdbx_seq_one_letter_code
_entity_poly.pdbx_strand_id
1 'polypeptide(L)'
;MRTIGKAIRTVVCGTALMLMALPGISAAAEQGGMGGMQHGGMGGHDMTTTGDKAFSGKVGPWTGDARIMDMKAHMAASGMKAQGALPNSHHLALTLTDAAKKPVTEGKGTVTVTGPDKKETKTEFMVMQGHFGADVNLPKPGKYTFKAEIESPGRKGSATFSYTLK
;
A
#
# COMPACT_ATOMS: atom_id res chain seq x y z
N MET A 1 -1.42 31.82 -45.36
CA MET A 1 -0.04 32.24 -45.76
C MET A 1 0.94 31.85 -44.67
N ARG A 2 1.98 31.12 -45.11
CA ARG A 2 3.25 30.67 -44.46
C ARG A 2 3.14 29.51 -43.48
N THR A 3 3.25 28.35 -43.96
CA THR A 3 4.31 27.29 -44.16
C THR A 3 5.72 27.68 -43.71
N ILE A 4 6.36 26.72 -43.08
CA ILE A 4 7.81 26.34 -43.03
C ILE A 4 7.97 25.56 -41.74
N GLY A 5 8.38 24.29 -41.67
CA GLY A 5 9.19 23.45 -42.52
C GLY A 5 10.40 22.93 -41.78
N LYS A 6 10.54 21.60 -41.73
CA LYS A 6 11.80 20.79 -41.62
C LYS A 6 12.64 20.99 -40.35
N ALA A 7 13.14 19.92 -39.69
CA ALA A 7 14.13 18.99 -40.25
C ALA A 7 14.29 17.72 -39.41
N ILE A 8 14.38 16.64 -40.13
CA ILE A 8 14.91 15.32 -39.80
C ILE A 8 16.42 15.45 -39.53
N ARG A 9 16.93 14.83 -38.46
CA ARG A 9 18.34 14.44 -38.39
C ARG A 9 18.45 13.03 -37.85
N THR A 10 18.58 12.12 -38.78
CA THR A 10 19.13 10.76 -38.63
C THR A 10 20.64 10.89 -38.37
N VAL A 11 21.15 10.26 -37.36
CA VAL A 11 22.58 9.92 -37.23
C VAL A 11 22.70 8.46 -36.95
N VAL A 12 23.20 7.77 -37.96
CA VAL A 12 23.70 6.39 -37.95
C VAL A 12 25.22 6.47 -37.82
N CYS A 13 25.82 5.67 -36.99
CA CYS A 13 27.19 5.13 -36.99
C CYS A 13 27.53 4.73 -35.57
N GLY A 14 28.13 3.62 -35.25
CA GLY A 14 28.83 2.59 -36.00
C GLY A 14 29.27 1.48 -35.03
N THR A 15 29.44 0.37 -35.61
CA THR A 15 29.98 -0.90 -35.09
C THR A 15 31.33 -0.78 -34.38
N ALA A 16 31.50 -1.52 -33.28
CA ALA A 16 32.82 -2.10 -32.94
C ALA A 16 32.62 -3.41 -32.15
N LEU A 17 32.89 -4.47 -32.87
CA LEU A 17 33.11 -5.84 -32.40
C LEU A 17 34.46 -5.89 -31.70
N MET A 18 34.57 -6.36 -30.46
CA MET A 18 35.82 -6.82 -29.89
C MET A 18 35.57 -8.07 -29.06
N LEU A 19 35.86 -9.21 -29.70
CA LEU A 19 36.14 -10.50 -29.05
C LEU A 19 37.50 -10.40 -28.33
N MET A 20 37.53 -10.70 -27.05
CA MET A 20 38.73 -11.22 -26.41
C MET A 20 38.36 -12.38 -25.51
N ALA A 21 38.75 -13.56 -25.98
CA ALA A 21 38.85 -14.77 -25.20
C ALA A 21 40.20 -14.78 -24.48
N LEU A 22 40.23 -15.10 -23.23
CA LEU A 22 41.39 -15.60 -22.51
C LEU A 22 41.02 -16.66 -21.47
N PRO A 23 41.88 -17.63 -21.21
CA PRO A 23 41.50 -18.92 -20.65
C PRO A 23 41.66 -19.03 -19.14
N GLY A 24 40.99 -20.03 -18.63
CA GLY A 24 41.03 -20.72 -17.38
C GLY A 24 42.11 -20.43 -16.36
N ILE A 25 41.64 -20.31 -15.11
CA ILE A 25 42.40 -20.82 -13.94
C ILE A 25 41.34 -21.51 -13.05
N SER A 26 41.46 -22.84 -13.00
CA SER A 26 40.87 -23.63 -11.92
C SER A 26 41.66 -23.39 -10.66
N ALA A 27 41.02 -22.95 -9.61
CA ALA A 27 41.52 -23.11 -8.25
C ALA A 27 40.33 -23.56 -7.39
N ALA A 28 40.37 -24.81 -7.04
CA ALA A 28 39.62 -25.37 -5.93
C ALA A 28 40.21 -24.84 -4.63
N ALA A 29 39.36 -24.25 -3.78
CA ALA A 29 39.59 -24.13 -2.34
C ALA A 29 38.21 -24.00 -1.66
N GLU A 30 37.83 -25.07 -1.00
CA GLU A 30 37.42 -25.22 0.38
C GLU A 30 36.29 -24.31 0.88
N GLN A 31 35.12 -24.92 1.00
CA GLN A 31 34.38 -25.12 2.24
C GLN A 31 34.51 -24.00 3.29
N GLY A 32 33.62 -23.07 3.24
CA GLY A 32 33.17 -22.28 4.38
C GLY A 32 31.65 -22.23 4.32
N GLY A 33 31.00 -23.21 4.97
CA GLY A 33 29.56 -23.22 5.15
C GLY A 33 29.13 -22.01 5.99
N MET A 34 28.80 -20.91 5.36
CA MET A 34 27.94 -19.92 6.01
C MET A 34 26.51 -20.34 5.70
N GLY A 35 25.87 -20.83 6.78
CA GLY A 35 24.48 -21.16 6.78
C GLY A 35 23.67 -20.07 6.11
N GLY A 36 23.01 -20.43 5.03
CA GLY A 36 22.02 -19.58 4.42
C GLY A 36 21.02 -19.18 5.51
N MET A 37 21.10 -17.94 5.94
CA MET A 37 19.96 -17.29 6.57
C MET A 37 18.90 -17.27 5.47
N GLN A 38 18.13 -18.36 5.47
CA GLN A 38 16.83 -18.40 4.84
C GLN A 38 16.07 -17.24 5.49
N HIS A 39 16.09 -16.08 4.85
CA HIS A 39 15.09 -15.07 5.08
C HIS A 39 13.78 -15.79 4.80
N GLY A 40 13.23 -16.37 5.86
CA GLY A 40 11.85 -16.80 5.86
C GLY A 40 11.07 -15.63 5.30
N GLY A 41 10.54 -15.80 4.10
CA GLY A 41 9.69 -14.80 3.52
C GLY A 41 8.67 -14.46 4.58
N MET A 42 8.69 -13.24 5.10
CA MET A 42 7.55 -12.68 5.79
C MET A 42 6.45 -12.77 4.77
N GLY A 43 5.64 -13.82 4.87
CA GLY A 43 4.42 -13.95 4.10
C GLY A 43 3.68 -12.65 4.31
N GLY A 44 3.65 -11.81 3.28
CA GLY A 44 2.97 -10.53 3.35
C GLY A 44 1.56 -10.83 3.77
N HIS A 45 1.25 -10.57 5.05
CA HIS A 45 -0.11 -10.71 5.56
C HIS A 45 -0.94 -9.74 4.72
N ASP A 46 -1.83 -10.29 3.90
CA ASP A 46 -2.72 -9.50 3.06
C ASP A 46 -3.69 -8.73 3.96
N MET A 47 -3.29 -7.50 4.29
CA MET A 47 -4.07 -6.59 5.12
C MET A 47 -5.43 -6.26 4.50
N THR A 48 -5.60 -6.53 3.20
CA THR A 48 -6.86 -6.24 2.49
C THR A 48 -7.95 -7.27 2.80
N THR A 49 -7.58 -8.43 3.29
CA THR A 49 -8.51 -9.52 3.65
C THR A 49 -8.65 -9.71 5.15
N THR A 50 -7.73 -9.14 5.95
CA THR A 50 -7.70 -9.27 7.41
C THR A 50 -8.52 -8.16 8.08
N GLY A 51 -9.16 -8.48 9.18
CA GLY A 51 -9.98 -7.53 9.97
C GLY A 51 -11.46 -7.52 9.61
N ASP A 52 -12.20 -6.73 10.37
CA ASP A 52 -13.65 -6.59 10.24
C ASP A 52 -14.00 -5.75 9.02
N LYS A 53 -14.99 -6.19 8.24
CA LYS A 53 -15.52 -5.39 7.14
C LYS A 53 -16.30 -4.19 7.67
N ALA A 54 -15.79 -2.99 7.42
CA ALA A 54 -16.40 -1.74 7.86
C ALA A 54 -17.25 -1.06 6.78
N PHE A 55 -16.89 -1.27 5.50
CA PHE A 55 -17.59 -0.61 4.38
C PHE A 55 -17.44 -1.41 3.10
N SER A 56 -18.45 -1.30 2.24
CA SER A 56 -18.42 -1.71 0.83
C SER A 56 -19.36 -0.81 0.06
N GLY A 57 -18.85 -0.12 -0.96
CA GLY A 57 -19.68 0.84 -1.71
C GLY A 57 -18.89 1.78 -2.61
N LYS A 58 -19.53 2.89 -2.97
CA LYS A 58 -18.92 3.90 -3.83
C LYS A 58 -18.00 4.84 -3.05
N VAL A 59 -16.84 5.12 -3.63
CA VAL A 59 -15.88 6.14 -3.19
C VAL A 59 -15.65 7.07 -4.36
N GLY A 60 -16.57 8.00 -4.57
CA GLY A 60 -16.59 8.84 -5.77
C GLY A 60 -16.72 8.00 -7.05
N PRO A 61 -15.72 8.07 -7.98
CA PRO A 61 -15.76 7.31 -9.23
C PRO A 61 -15.39 5.82 -9.08
N TRP A 62 -14.95 5.40 -7.89
CA TRP A 62 -14.49 4.05 -7.61
C TRP A 62 -15.50 3.23 -6.80
N THR A 63 -15.31 1.93 -6.80
CA THR A 63 -15.92 1.03 -5.80
C THR A 63 -14.84 0.72 -4.77
N GLY A 64 -15.20 0.78 -3.49
CA GLY A 64 -14.27 0.57 -2.38
C GLY A 64 -14.79 -0.43 -1.38
N ASP A 65 -13.85 -1.16 -0.77
CA ASP A 65 -14.06 -2.00 0.40
C ASP A 65 -13.08 -1.56 1.49
N ALA A 66 -13.61 -1.31 2.70
CA ALA A 66 -12.79 -0.95 3.84
C ALA A 66 -12.87 -2.02 4.93
N ARG A 67 -11.71 -2.34 5.51
CA ARG A 67 -11.57 -3.22 6.66
C ARG A 67 -10.83 -2.52 7.79
N ILE A 68 -11.21 -2.85 9.01
CA ILE A 68 -10.57 -2.37 10.22
C ILE A 68 -10.02 -3.57 10.99
N MET A 69 -8.74 -3.51 11.29
CA MET A 69 -8.02 -4.56 11.99
C MET A 69 -7.48 -4.05 13.32
N ASP A 70 -7.74 -4.78 14.40
CA ASP A 70 -7.08 -4.53 15.68
C ASP A 70 -5.62 -4.96 15.59
N MET A 71 -4.70 -4.01 15.71
CA MET A 71 -3.27 -4.26 15.55
C MET A 71 -2.70 -5.12 16.69
N LYS A 72 -3.22 -4.95 17.90
CA LYS A 72 -2.78 -5.76 19.06
C LYS A 72 -3.20 -7.23 18.90
N ALA A 73 -4.45 -7.45 18.51
CA ALA A 73 -4.96 -8.79 18.24
C ALA A 73 -4.22 -9.46 17.08
N HIS A 74 -3.95 -8.70 16.01
CA HIS A 74 -3.18 -9.18 14.85
C HIS A 74 -1.75 -9.58 15.23
N MET A 75 -1.05 -8.73 15.98
CA MET A 75 0.31 -9.04 16.44
C MET A 75 0.33 -10.27 17.33
N ALA A 76 -0.63 -10.40 18.25
CA ALA A 76 -0.74 -11.57 19.11
C ALA A 76 -0.96 -12.86 18.29
N ALA A 77 -1.85 -12.81 17.29
CA ALA A 77 -2.12 -13.95 16.41
C ALA A 77 -0.90 -14.33 15.54
N SER A 78 -0.07 -13.37 15.19
CA SER A 78 1.18 -13.57 14.42
C SER A 78 2.38 -13.97 15.30
N GLY A 79 2.18 -14.15 16.61
CA GLY A 79 3.27 -14.47 17.55
C GLY A 79 4.24 -13.32 17.82
N MET A 80 3.94 -12.13 17.32
CA MET A 80 4.73 -10.93 17.55
C MET A 80 4.38 -10.30 18.89
N LYS A 81 5.39 -9.87 19.63
CA LYS A 81 5.19 -9.11 20.88
C LYS A 81 5.32 -7.62 20.57
N ALA A 82 4.32 -6.84 20.95
CA ALA A 82 4.45 -5.39 20.90
C ALA A 82 5.57 -4.92 21.84
N GLN A 83 6.55 -4.23 21.32
CA GLN A 83 7.57 -3.58 22.13
C GLN A 83 7.07 -2.20 22.58
N GLY A 84 6.20 -2.19 23.60
CA GLY A 84 5.61 -0.96 24.14
C GLY A 84 4.15 -0.72 23.71
N ALA A 85 3.63 0.46 24.07
CA ALA A 85 2.29 0.88 23.69
C ALA A 85 2.24 1.24 22.20
N LEU A 86 1.30 0.66 21.47
CA LEU A 86 1.06 1.06 20.09
C LEU A 86 0.45 2.48 20.06
N PRO A 87 1.00 3.41 19.28
CA PRO A 87 0.47 4.78 19.18
C PRO A 87 -0.93 4.79 18.56
N ASN A 88 -1.21 3.84 17.69
CA ASN A 88 -2.51 3.60 17.07
C ASN A 88 -2.97 2.19 17.37
N SER A 89 -4.28 2.04 17.61
CA SER A 89 -4.85 0.76 18.02
C SER A 89 -5.32 -0.11 16.83
N HIS A 90 -5.64 0.53 15.72
CA HIS A 90 -6.25 -0.14 14.57
C HIS A 90 -5.62 0.28 13.26
N HIS A 91 -5.64 -0.62 12.29
CA HIS A 91 -5.29 -0.36 10.91
C HIS A 91 -6.55 -0.36 10.04
N LEU A 92 -6.73 0.70 9.27
CA LEU A 92 -7.77 0.83 8.25
C LEU A 92 -7.15 0.53 6.88
N ALA A 93 -7.61 -0.53 6.23
CA ALA A 93 -7.27 -0.87 4.85
C ALA A 93 -8.45 -0.53 3.94
N LEU A 94 -8.25 0.34 2.95
CA LEU A 94 -9.23 0.70 1.94
C LEU A 94 -8.72 0.27 0.56
N THR A 95 -9.37 -0.73 -0.03
CA THR A 95 -9.14 -1.14 -1.42
C THR A 95 -10.09 -0.41 -2.34
N LEU A 96 -9.59 0.02 -3.49
CA LEU A 96 -10.37 0.71 -4.50
C LEU A 96 -10.25 0.02 -5.85
N THR A 97 -11.36 -0.04 -6.57
CA THR A 97 -11.39 -0.53 -7.96
C THR A 97 -12.11 0.48 -8.86
N ASP A 98 -11.64 0.62 -10.08
CA ASP A 98 -12.28 1.46 -11.09
C ASP A 98 -13.50 0.77 -11.74
N ALA A 99 -14.12 1.45 -12.69
CA ALA A 99 -15.27 0.89 -13.43
C ALA A 99 -14.93 -0.36 -14.26
N ALA A 100 -13.66 -0.53 -14.64
CA ALA A 100 -13.14 -1.70 -15.33
C ALA A 100 -12.69 -2.82 -14.38
N LYS A 101 -12.99 -2.69 -13.08
CA LYS A 101 -12.54 -3.60 -12.00
C LYS A 101 -11.02 -3.71 -11.83
N LYS A 102 -10.28 -2.70 -12.29
CA LYS A 102 -8.84 -2.63 -12.05
C LYS A 102 -8.58 -2.00 -10.68
N PRO A 103 -7.61 -2.52 -9.91
CA PRO A 103 -7.26 -1.92 -8.64
C PRO A 103 -6.65 -0.53 -8.84
N VAL A 104 -7.00 0.40 -7.95
CA VAL A 104 -6.41 1.75 -7.86
C VAL A 104 -5.28 1.67 -6.85
N THR A 105 -4.05 1.69 -7.34
CA THR A 105 -2.83 1.44 -6.54
C THR A 105 -1.94 2.66 -6.43
N GLU A 106 -2.40 3.82 -6.91
CA GLU A 106 -1.66 5.08 -6.88
C GLU A 106 -2.56 6.20 -6.37
N GLY A 107 -1.95 7.13 -5.65
CA GLY A 107 -2.66 8.30 -5.16
C GLY A 107 -2.26 8.69 -3.75
N LYS A 108 -3.03 9.59 -3.19
CA LYS A 108 -2.95 10.06 -1.80
C LYS A 108 -4.35 10.23 -1.26
N GLY A 109 -4.47 10.32 0.04
CA GLY A 109 -5.76 10.57 0.65
C GLY A 109 -5.65 10.84 2.13
N THR A 110 -6.77 11.15 2.71
CA THR A 110 -6.89 11.36 4.16
C THR A 110 -8.15 10.68 4.67
N VAL A 111 -8.11 10.23 5.90
CA VAL A 111 -9.28 9.78 6.64
C VAL A 111 -9.47 10.66 7.86
N THR A 112 -10.66 11.18 8.02
CA THR A 112 -11.11 11.84 9.26
C THR A 112 -11.97 10.84 10.03
N VAL A 113 -11.59 10.57 11.27
CA VAL A 113 -12.28 9.64 12.17
C VAL A 113 -12.94 10.45 13.26
N THR A 114 -14.25 10.37 13.37
CA THR A 114 -15.03 10.99 14.45
C THR A 114 -15.44 9.89 15.43
N GLY A 115 -15.01 10.02 16.67
CA GLY A 115 -15.29 9.07 17.75
C GLY A 115 -16.66 9.26 18.41
N PRO A 116 -17.03 8.35 19.34
CA PRO A 116 -18.28 8.44 20.10
C PRO A 116 -18.34 9.68 20.99
N ASP A 117 -17.20 10.27 21.33
CA ASP A 117 -17.06 11.52 22.07
C ASP A 117 -17.07 12.78 21.17
N LYS A 118 -17.37 12.59 19.89
CA LYS A 118 -17.37 13.65 18.85
C LYS A 118 -16.02 14.29 18.58
N LYS A 119 -14.93 13.71 19.10
CA LYS A 119 -13.59 14.13 18.74
C LYS A 119 -13.23 13.63 17.35
N GLU A 120 -12.56 14.48 16.59
CA GLU A 120 -12.08 14.17 15.25
C GLU A 120 -10.56 14.02 15.25
N THR A 121 -10.12 13.01 14.52
CA THR A 121 -8.70 12.79 14.24
C THR A 121 -8.54 12.62 12.74
N LYS A 122 -7.56 13.29 12.15
CA LYS A 122 -7.25 13.18 10.73
C LYS A 122 -5.91 12.49 10.54
N THR A 123 -5.89 11.49 9.65
CA THR A 123 -4.71 10.71 9.31
C THR A 123 -4.59 10.62 7.79
N GLU A 124 -3.36 10.58 7.28
CA GLU A 124 -3.11 10.39 5.87
C GLU A 124 -3.13 8.90 5.51
N PHE A 125 -3.64 8.60 4.33
CA PHE A 125 -3.49 7.28 3.73
C PHE A 125 -2.12 7.15 3.08
N MET A 126 -1.47 6.01 3.33
CA MET A 126 -0.30 5.56 2.59
C MET A 126 -0.72 4.44 1.63
N VAL A 127 -0.25 4.50 0.39
CA VAL A 127 -0.47 3.38 -0.54
C VAL A 127 0.58 2.31 -0.26
N MET A 128 0.11 1.12 0.10
CA MET A 128 0.95 -0.04 0.36
C MET A 128 0.28 -1.31 -0.14
N GLN A 129 1.06 -2.18 -0.79
CA GLN A 129 0.57 -3.48 -1.26
C GLN A 129 -0.78 -3.43 -2.02
N GLY A 130 -1.00 -2.34 -2.79
CA GLY A 130 -2.21 -2.21 -3.62
C GLY A 130 -3.47 -1.73 -2.90
N HIS A 131 -3.34 -1.22 -1.67
CA HIS A 131 -4.44 -0.58 -0.94
C HIS A 131 -4.00 0.73 -0.28
N PHE A 132 -4.98 1.53 0.14
CA PHE A 132 -4.78 2.72 0.94
C PHE A 132 -4.88 2.34 2.41
N GLY A 133 -3.75 2.38 3.12
CA GLY A 133 -3.65 2.03 4.53
C GLY A 133 -3.54 3.27 5.41
N ALA A 134 -4.20 3.28 6.55
CA ALA A 134 -4.06 4.33 7.57
C ALA A 134 -4.15 3.74 8.97
N ASP A 135 -3.23 4.14 9.84
CA ASP A 135 -3.27 3.75 11.23
C ASP A 135 -4.13 4.75 12.01
N VAL A 136 -5.13 4.25 12.70
CA VAL A 136 -6.12 5.03 13.43
C VAL A 136 -6.20 4.59 14.89
N ASN A 137 -6.52 5.54 15.77
CA ASN A 137 -6.71 5.23 17.17
C ASN A 137 -8.21 5.21 17.52
N LEU A 138 -8.70 4.03 17.94
CA LEU A 138 -10.07 3.80 18.38
C LEU A 138 -10.04 3.37 19.87
N PRO A 139 -9.89 4.32 20.81
CA PRO A 139 -9.55 3.99 22.20
C PRO A 139 -10.70 3.43 23.04
N LYS A 140 -11.94 3.52 22.57
CA LYS A 140 -13.14 3.19 23.34
C LYS A 140 -14.14 2.41 22.50
N PRO A 141 -14.88 1.46 23.06
CA PRO A 141 -16.05 0.91 22.41
C PRO A 141 -17.06 2.01 22.01
N GLY A 142 -17.74 1.81 20.90
CA GLY A 142 -18.73 2.75 20.42
C GLY A 142 -18.75 2.92 18.91
N LYS A 143 -19.61 3.82 18.43
CA LYS A 143 -19.77 4.10 17.00
C LYS A 143 -18.77 5.15 16.56
N TYR A 144 -17.98 4.82 15.56
CA TYR A 144 -17.06 5.71 14.86
C TYR A 144 -17.57 6.03 13.47
N THR A 145 -17.36 7.25 13.01
CA THR A 145 -17.63 7.68 11.64
C THR A 145 -16.31 7.99 10.96
N PHE A 146 -16.13 7.43 9.78
CA PHE A 146 -14.95 7.60 8.93
C PHE A 146 -15.34 8.38 7.69
N LYS A 147 -14.65 9.48 7.41
CA LYS A 147 -14.72 10.21 6.14
C LYS A 147 -13.42 10.03 5.40
N ALA A 148 -13.41 9.18 4.39
CA ALA A 148 -12.27 8.94 3.53
C ALA A 148 -12.33 9.88 2.31
N GLU A 149 -11.23 10.54 2.01
CA GLU A 149 -11.06 11.42 0.85
C GLU A 149 -9.81 10.96 0.10
N ILE A 150 -9.98 10.55 -1.16
CA ILE A 150 -8.91 9.98 -1.98
C ILE A 150 -8.72 10.81 -3.24
N GLU A 151 -7.48 11.04 -3.59
CA GLU A 151 -7.06 11.65 -4.85
C GLU A 151 -6.09 10.70 -5.56
N SER A 152 -6.50 10.21 -6.72
CA SER A 152 -5.71 9.39 -7.62
C SER A 152 -5.57 10.15 -8.95
N PRO A 153 -4.58 9.89 -9.80
CA PRO A 153 -4.30 10.71 -10.98
C PRO A 153 -5.56 11.08 -11.77
N GLY A 154 -5.85 12.39 -11.82
CA GLY A 154 -6.98 12.97 -12.54
C GLY A 154 -8.37 12.77 -11.92
N ARG A 155 -8.51 12.17 -10.73
CA ARG A 155 -9.80 11.87 -10.11
C ARG A 155 -9.77 12.07 -8.61
N LYS A 156 -10.91 12.48 -8.05
CA LYS A 156 -11.14 12.59 -6.61
C LYS A 156 -12.40 11.82 -6.23
N GLY A 157 -12.37 11.22 -5.06
CA GLY A 157 -13.51 10.52 -4.51
C GLY A 157 -13.53 10.61 -2.99
N SER A 158 -14.73 10.50 -2.43
CA SER A 158 -14.92 10.43 -1.00
C SER A 158 -16.02 9.45 -0.64
N ALA A 159 -15.92 8.91 0.56
CA ALA A 159 -16.98 8.12 1.17
C ALA A 159 -17.03 8.39 2.67
N THR A 160 -18.24 8.30 3.21
CA THR A 160 -18.47 8.35 4.65
C THR A 160 -19.14 7.05 5.08
N PHE A 161 -18.60 6.41 6.09
CA PHE A 161 -19.13 5.15 6.62
C PHE A 161 -18.98 5.10 8.14
N SER A 162 -19.67 4.15 8.77
CA SER A 162 -19.60 3.97 10.21
C SER A 162 -19.13 2.57 10.56
N TYR A 163 -18.41 2.45 11.66
CA TYR A 163 -17.99 1.20 12.26
C TYR A 163 -18.29 1.23 13.76
N THR A 164 -18.76 0.12 14.30
CA THR A 164 -19.02 0.01 15.74
C THR A 164 -17.99 -0.92 16.37
N LEU A 165 -17.11 -0.34 17.16
CA LEU A 165 -16.17 -1.09 17.99
C LEU A 165 -16.91 -1.65 19.20
N LYS A 166 -16.80 -2.96 19.43
CA LYS A 166 -17.42 -3.69 20.53
C LYS A 166 -16.58 -3.66 21.79
#